data_c6d06a6633068240b448747be6f113a2
#
_entry.id   c6d06a6633068240b448747be6f113a2
#
_cell.length_a   1.000
_cell.length_b   1.000
_cell.length_c   1.000
_cell.angle_alpha   90.00
_cell.angle_beta   90.00
_cell.angle_gamma   90.00
#
_symmetry.space_group_name_H-M   'P 1'
#
loop_
_entity.id
_entity.type
_entity.pdbx_description
1 polymer ?
#
loop_
_entity_poly.entity_id
_entity_poly.type
_entity_poly.pdbx_seq_one_letter_code
_entity_poly.pdbx_strand_id
1 'polypeptide(L)'
;MRMRGLLVALLLVSTGCGYNRIQELDERVEEAKANIEAELTRRNDLIPNLVATVDQAAAFEQRTFTEVARARAGLTQAQQQMAQALQRNADAGELSQASGALSENLRMFINVSVEAYPQLRANQNFIALQDELTETENRIAVARRD
;
A
#
# COMPACT_ATOMS: atom_id res chain seq x y z
N MET A 1 -4.76 -0.23 -62.09
CA MET A 1 -4.16 -1.20 -61.12
C MET A 1 -3.17 -0.56 -60.15
N ARG A 2 -2.37 0.40 -60.55
CA ARG A 2 -1.34 1.07 -59.72
C ARG A 2 -1.91 1.88 -58.53
N MET A 3 -3.06 2.56 -58.72
CA MET A 3 -3.69 3.39 -57.70
C MET A 3 -4.34 2.58 -56.52
N ARG A 4 -4.82 1.35 -56.82
CA ARG A 4 -5.35 0.43 -55.77
C ARG A 4 -4.25 -0.11 -54.86
N GLY A 5 -3.05 -0.35 -55.39
CA GLY A 5 -1.89 -0.77 -54.58
C GLY A 5 -1.37 0.31 -53.64
N LEU A 6 -1.42 1.57 -54.05
CA LEU A 6 -1.00 2.72 -53.24
C LEU A 6 -1.95 2.97 -52.07
N LEU A 7 -3.27 2.79 -52.24
CA LEU A 7 -4.27 2.90 -51.17
C LEU A 7 -4.14 1.78 -50.11
N VAL A 8 -3.84 0.55 -50.52
CA VAL A 8 -3.60 -0.55 -49.62
C VAL A 8 -2.31 -0.37 -48.84
N ALA A 9 -1.24 0.14 -49.46
CA ALA A 9 0.01 0.42 -48.78
C ALA A 9 -0.13 1.56 -47.77
N LEU A 10 -0.93 2.59 -48.04
CA LEU A 10 -1.21 3.69 -47.13
C LEU A 10 -2.01 3.26 -45.89
N LEU A 11 -2.95 2.32 -46.05
CA LEU A 11 -3.72 1.74 -44.94
C LEU A 11 -2.86 0.87 -43.99
N LEU A 12 -1.83 0.20 -44.51
CA LEU A 12 -0.92 -0.62 -43.72
C LEU A 12 0.06 0.20 -42.87
N VAL A 13 0.44 1.41 -43.33
CA VAL A 13 1.35 2.30 -42.60
C VAL A 13 0.65 2.99 -41.42
N SER A 14 -0.66 3.24 -41.51
CA SER A 14 -1.40 3.94 -40.44
C SER A 14 -1.69 3.08 -39.20
N THR A 15 -1.55 1.76 -39.23
CA THR A 15 -1.79 0.86 -38.10
C THR A 15 -0.59 0.74 -37.12
N GLY A 16 0.62 1.13 -37.53
CA GLY A 16 1.82 0.95 -36.70
C GLY A 16 1.96 1.90 -35.52
N CYS A 17 1.47 3.13 -35.62
CA CYS A 17 1.61 4.14 -34.55
C CYS A 17 0.75 3.85 -33.30
N GLY A 18 -0.39 3.20 -33.44
CA GLY A 18 -1.28 2.88 -32.31
C GLY A 18 -0.76 1.73 -31.45
N TYR A 19 -0.14 0.73 -32.07
CA TYR A 19 0.35 -0.45 -31.38
C TYR A 19 1.48 -0.14 -30.39
N ASN A 20 2.46 0.66 -30.79
CA ASN A 20 3.58 1.07 -29.93
C ASN A 20 3.08 1.87 -28.71
N ARG A 21 2.04 2.70 -28.91
CA ARG A 21 1.46 3.50 -27.82
C ARG A 21 0.75 2.64 -26.79
N ILE A 22 0.05 1.58 -27.22
CA ILE A 22 -0.62 0.65 -26.32
C ILE A 22 0.42 -0.13 -25.52
N GLN A 23 1.49 -0.61 -26.13
CA GLN A 23 2.57 -1.30 -25.43
C GLN A 23 3.27 -0.41 -24.41
N GLU A 24 3.57 0.84 -24.75
CA GLU A 24 4.14 1.81 -23.82
C GLU A 24 3.24 2.06 -22.60
N LEU A 25 1.93 2.14 -22.80
CA LEU A 25 0.96 2.29 -21.72
C LEU A 25 0.86 1.05 -20.86
N ASP A 26 0.91 -0.14 -21.45
CA ASP A 26 0.88 -1.42 -20.74
C ASP A 26 2.13 -1.58 -19.85
N GLU A 27 3.32 -1.28 -20.37
CA GLU A 27 4.56 -1.26 -19.60
C GLU A 27 4.51 -0.29 -18.41
N ARG A 28 3.95 0.91 -18.61
CA ARG A 28 3.77 1.91 -17.53
C ARG A 28 2.80 1.45 -16.46
N VAL A 29 1.72 0.79 -16.83
CA VAL A 29 0.75 0.21 -15.88
C VAL A 29 1.40 -0.89 -15.05
N GLU A 30 2.17 -1.77 -15.68
CA GLU A 30 2.91 -2.83 -14.98
C GLU A 30 3.96 -2.24 -14.01
N GLU A 31 4.71 -1.21 -14.44
CA GLU A 31 5.68 -0.52 -13.59
C GLU A 31 4.99 0.17 -12.40
N ALA A 32 3.90 0.90 -12.63
CA ALA A 32 3.13 1.56 -11.57
C ALA A 32 2.57 0.54 -10.57
N LYS A 33 2.05 -0.59 -11.06
CA LYS A 33 1.55 -1.69 -10.23
C LYS A 33 2.67 -2.26 -9.36
N ALA A 34 3.83 -2.58 -9.95
CA ALA A 34 4.97 -3.11 -9.21
C ALA A 34 5.47 -2.15 -8.12
N ASN A 35 5.49 -0.84 -8.40
CA ASN A 35 5.85 0.19 -7.43
C ASN A 35 4.84 0.25 -6.27
N ILE A 36 3.53 0.17 -6.55
CA ILE A 36 2.49 0.13 -5.52
C ILE A 36 2.64 -1.14 -4.66
N GLU A 37 2.83 -2.30 -5.25
CA GLU A 37 3.00 -3.56 -4.54
C GLU A 37 4.24 -3.55 -3.63
N ALA A 38 5.35 -2.96 -4.08
CA ALA A 38 6.56 -2.80 -3.28
C ALA A 38 6.32 -1.91 -2.05
N GLU A 39 5.63 -0.78 -2.20
CA GLU A 39 5.32 0.11 -1.08
C GLU A 39 4.27 -0.50 -0.12
N LEU A 40 3.30 -1.26 -0.63
CA LEU A 40 2.35 -2.00 0.18
C LEU A 40 3.04 -3.10 1.01
N THR A 41 3.99 -3.81 0.41
CA THR A 41 4.80 -4.82 1.09
C THR A 41 5.63 -4.17 2.19
N ARG A 42 6.36 -3.09 1.88
CA ARG A 42 7.14 -2.33 2.86
C ARG A 42 6.28 -1.87 4.03
N ARG A 43 5.11 -1.31 3.74
CA ARG A 43 4.17 -0.88 4.78
C ARG A 43 3.72 -2.03 5.67
N ASN A 44 3.42 -3.17 5.08
CA ASN A 44 3.02 -4.38 5.80
C ASN A 44 4.12 -4.89 6.73
N ASP A 45 5.39 -4.76 6.32
CA ASP A 45 6.57 -5.20 7.08
C ASP A 45 6.92 -4.26 8.25
N LEU A 46 6.48 -3.00 8.22
CA LEU A 46 6.67 -2.04 9.32
C LEU A 46 5.72 -2.29 10.51
N ILE A 47 4.56 -2.88 10.27
CA ILE A 47 3.52 -3.08 11.29
C ILE A 47 3.98 -3.92 12.49
N PRO A 48 4.70 -5.04 12.32
CA PRO A 48 5.22 -5.81 13.46
C PRO A 48 6.15 -4.99 14.37
N ASN A 49 6.96 -4.10 13.80
CA ASN A 49 7.85 -3.24 14.56
C ASN A 49 7.06 -2.19 15.38
N LEU A 50 6.00 -1.62 14.79
CA LEU A 50 5.10 -0.71 15.49
C LEU A 50 4.40 -1.41 16.64
N VAL A 51 3.86 -2.61 16.42
CA VAL A 51 3.21 -3.42 17.46
C VAL A 51 4.18 -3.76 18.58
N ALA A 52 5.42 -4.17 18.27
CA ALA A 52 6.44 -4.48 19.26
C ALA A 52 6.81 -3.25 20.11
N THR A 53 6.86 -2.06 19.49
CA THR A 53 7.14 -0.80 20.20
C THR A 53 6.01 -0.45 21.18
N VAL A 54 4.75 -0.67 20.80
CA VAL A 54 3.59 -0.50 21.69
C VAL A 54 3.60 -1.54 22.82
N ASP A 55 3.95 -2.78 22.52
CA ASP A 55 4.07 -3.85 23.54
C ASP A 55 5.15 -3.53 24.58
N GLN A 56 6.28 -2.94 24.17
CA GLN A 56 7.31 -2.48 25.10
C GLN A 56 6.78 -1.39 26.04
N ALA A 57 6.01 -0.44 25.51
CA ALA A 57 5.38 0.58 26.35
C ALA A 57 4.36 -0.01 27.30
N ALA A 58 3.57 -0.99 26.85
CA ALA A 58 2.59 -1.70 27.64
C ALA A 58 3.21 -2.54 28.78
N ALA A 59 4.42 -3.07 28.59
CA ALA A 59 5.10 -3.90 29.60
C ALA A 59 5.45 -3.12 30.88
N PHE A 60 5.53 -1.80 30.83
CA PHE A 60 5.77 -0.94 31.99
C PHE A 60 4.49 -0.54 32.74
N GLU A 61 3.32 -0.86 32.17
CA GLU A 61 2.02 -0.52 32.73
C GLU A 61 1.37 -1.78 33.33
N GLN A 62 0.86 -1.68 34.56
CA GLN A 62 0.16 -2.79 35.21
C GLN A 62 -1.26 -3.04 34.66
N ARG A 63 -1.73 -2.17 33.76
CA ARG A 63 -3.07 -2.24 33.18
C ARG A 63 -3.01 -2.70 31.73
N THR A 64 -3.70 -3.78 31.42
CA THR A 64 -3.96 -4.18 30.05
C THR A 64 -5.17 -3.41 29.53
N PHE A 65 -4.97 -2.57 28.53
CA PHE A 65 -6.08 -1.84 27.91
C PHE A 65 -6.77 -2.72 26.87
N THR A 66 -8.01 -3.09 27.14
CA THR A 66 -8.83 -3.92 26.24
C THR A 66 -9.00 -3.30 24.86
N GLU A 67 -9.05 -1.96 24.77
CA GLU A 67 -9.19 -1.24 23.52
C GLU A 67 -7.94 -1.36 22.63
N VAL A 68 -6.75 -1.31 23.23
CA VAL A 68 -5.48 -1.54 22.49
C VAL A 68 -5.44 -2.98 21.96
N ALA A 69 -5.84 -3.95 22.77
CA ALA A 69 -5.88 -5.36 22.35
C ALA A 69 -6.87 -5.58 21.18
N ARG A 70 -8.03 -4.91 21.23
CA ARG A 70 -9.03 -4.96 20.14
C ARG A 70 -8.53 -4.29 18.88
N ALA A 71 -7.94 -3.10 18.98
CA ALA A 71 -7.36 -2.38 17.84
C ALA A 71 -6.21 -3.17 17.20
N ARG A 72 -5.37 -3.81 18.02
CA ARG A 72 -4.32 -4.73 17.57
C ARG A 72 -4.89 -5.91 16.77
N ALA A 73 -5.94 -6.56 17.27
CA ALA A 73 -6.57 -7.68 16.56
C ALA A 73 -7.11 -7.24 15.19
N GLY A 74 -7.75 -6.08 15.11
CA GLY A 74 -8.21 -5.50 13.84
C GLY A 74 -7.05 -5.20 12.87
N LEU A 75 -5.97 -4.62 13.38
CA LEU A 75 -4.77 -4.35 12.58
C LEU A 75 -4.12 -5.65 12.06
N THR A 76 -4.01 -6.67 12.90
CA THR A 76 -3.47 -7.99 12.50
C THR A 76 -4.32 -8.63 11.41
N GLN A 77 -5.64 -8.56 11.52
CA GLN A 77 -6.55 -9.07 10.50
C GLN A 77 -6.38 -8.33 9.16
N ALA A 78 -6.33 -7.00 9.21
CA ALA A 78 -6.11 -6.18 8.00
C ALA A 78 -4.74 -6.44 7.36
N GLN A 79 -3.70 -6.64 8.19
CA GLN A 79 -2.36 -7.01 7.73
C GLN A 79 -2.36 -8.37 7.01
N GLN A 80 -3.05 -9.36 7.56
CA GLN A 80 -3.17 -10.68 6.92
C GLN A 80 -3.92 -10.61 5.60
N GLN A 81 -5.00 -9.82 5.52
CA GLN A 81 -5.74 -9.61 4.28
C GLN A 81 -4.88 -8.96 3.20
N MET A 82 -4.07 -7.95 3.57
CA MET A 82 -3.12 -7.32 2.65
C MET A 82 -2.06 -8.32 2.18
N ALA A 83 -1.44 -9.09 3.08
CA ALA A 83 -0.45 -10.09 2.73
C ALA A 83 -1.02 -11.16 1.77
N GLN A 84 -2.23 -11.62 1.99
CA GLN A 84 -2.92 -12.56 1.09
C GLN A 84 -3.21 -11.95 -0.28
N ALA A 85 -3.64 -10.68 -0.34
CA ALA A 85 -3.88 -9.99 -1.59
C ALA A 85 -2.59 -9.86 -2.43
N LEU A 86 -1.47 -9.50 -1.79
CA LEU A 86 -0.14 -9.44 -2.43
C LEU A 86 0.32 -10.82 -2.92
N GLN A 87 0.21 -11.87 -2.09
CA GLN A 87 0.67 -13.22 -2.45
C GLN A 87 -0.08 -13.82 -3.65
N ARG A 88 -1.36 -13.50 -3.83
CA ARG A 88 -2.18 -14.00 -4.95
C ARG A 88 -2.18 -13.09 -6.17
N ASN A 89 -1.35 -12.04 -6.19
CA ASN A 89 -1.35 -11.02 -7.24
C ASN A 89 -2.75 -10.46 -7.51
N ALA A 90 -3.45 -10.06 -6.45
CA ALA A 90 -4.80 -9.53 -6.54
C ALA A 90 -4.88 -8.33 -7.51
N ASP A 91 -6.05 -8.07 -8.04
CA ASP A 91 -6.26 -6.92 -8.92
C ASP A 91 -6.13 -5.58 -8.17
N ALA A 92 -6.02 -4.47 -8.92
CA ALA A 92 -5.84 -3.14 -8.36
C ALA A 92 -7.00 -2.72 -7.44
N GLY A 93 -8.23 -3.19 -7.69
CA GLY A 93 -9.39 -2.92 -6.86
C GLY A 93 -9.30 -3.59 -5.50
N GLU A 94 -8.97 -4.89 -5.49
CA GLU A 94 -8.77 -5.64 -4.25
C GLU A 94 -7.58 -5.12 -3.43
N LEU A 95 -6.45 -4.80 -4.08
CA LEU A 95 -5.29 -4.19 -3.42
C LEU A 95 -5.65 -2.82 -2.82
N SER A 96 -6.44 -2.02 -3.52
CA SER A 96 -6.92 -0.73 -3.03
C SER A 96 -7.81 -0.88 -1.80
N GLN A 97 -8.73 -1.84 -1.81
CA GLN A 97 -9.62 -2.11 -0.69
C GLN A 97 -8.84 -2.62 0.54
N ALA A 98 -7.96 -3.59 0.35
CA ALA A 98 -7.11 -4.11 1.42
C ALA A 98 -6.20 -3.02 2.02
N SER A 99 -5.62 -2.15 1.18
CA SER A 99 -4.83 -1.00 1.60
C SER A 99 -5.65 0.02 2.40
N GLY A 100 -6.89 0.28 2.01
CA GLY A 100 -7.81 1.16 2.75
C GLY A 100 -8.12 0.61 4.14
N ALA A 101 -8.47 -0.67 4.22
CA ALA A 101 -8.74 -1.35 5.49
C ALA A 101 -7.51 -1.35 6.42
N LEU A 102 -6.32 -1.58 5.85
CA LEU A 102 -5.06 -1.53 6.59
C LEU A 102 -4.78 -0.12 7.14
N SER A 103 -4.99 0.93 6.34
CA SER A 103 -4.81 2.33 6.75
C SER A 103 -5.72 2.70 7.90
N GLU A 104 -7.00 2.32 7.84
CA GLU A 104 -7.98 2.61 8.88
C GLU A 104 -7.65 1.92 10.21
N ASN A 105 -7.35 0.62 10.17
CA ASN A 105 -6.98 -0.14 11.35
C ASN A 105 -5.65 0.33 11.96
N LEU A 106 -4.68 0.73 11.12
CA LEU A 106 -3.40 1.28 11.58
C LEU A 106 -3.60 2.61 12.32
N ARG A 107 -4.40 3.52 11.78
CA ARG A 107 -4.71 4.80 12.44
C ARG A 107 -5.44 4.57 13.77
N MET A 108 -6.41 3.65 13.79
CA MET A 108 -7.12 3.29 15.01
C MET A 108 -6.15 2.76 16.06
N PHE A 109 -5.27 1.82 15.70
CA PHE A 109 -4.28 1.24 16.61
C PHE A 109 -3.31 2.29 17.16
N ILE A 110 -2.79 3.19 16.32
CA ILE A 110 -1.90 4.29 16.73
C ILE A 110 -2.62 5.20 17.74
N ASN A 111 -3.82 5.66 17.44
CA ASN A 111 -4.58 6.59 18.27
C ASN A 111 -4.87 5.98 19.66
N VAL A 112 -5.43 4.78 19.69
CA VAL A 112 -5.74 4.08 20.95
C VAL A 112 -4.49 3.79 21.75
N SER A 113 -3.37 3.44 21.09
CA SER A 113 -2.09 3.19 21.78
C SER A 113 -1.52 4.45 22.41
N VAL A 114 -1.58 5.60 21.72
CA VAL A 114 -1.09 6.89 22.26
C VAL A 114 -1.99 7.41 23.40
N GLU A 115 -3.29 7.12 23.35
CA GLU A 115 -4.21 7.44 24.44
C GLU A 115 -3.95 6.58 25.68
N ALA A 116 -3.72 5.28 25.47
CA ALA A 116 -3.44 4.33 26.54
C ALA A 116 -2.03 4.51 27.12
N TYR A 117 -1.04 4.82 26.28
CA TYR A 117 0.38 4.94 26.63
C TYR A 117 0.95 6.29 26.19
N PRO A 118 0.71 7.40 26.92
CA PRO A 118 1.12 8.74 26.51
C PRO A 118 2.63 8.91 26.28
N GLN A 119 3.46 8.08 26.92
CA GLN A 119 4.92 8.05 26.73
C GLN A 119 5.34 7.69 25.29
N LEU A 120 4.49 7.07 24.49
CA LEU A 120 4.75 6.80 23.08
C LEU A 120 4.94 8.08 22.27
N ARG A 121 4.34 9.20 22.70
CA ARG A 121 4.51 10.51 22.03
C ARG A 121 5.95 11.02 22.06
N ALA A 122 6.75 10.59 23.02
CA ALA A 122 8.15 10.93 23.15
C ALA A 122 9.10 9.79 22.74
N ASN A 123 8.55 8.64 22.34
CA ASN A 123 9.34 7.48 21.92
C ASN A 123 9.83 7.67 20.48
N GLN A 124 11.15 7.82 20.31
CA GLN A 124 11.76 8.07 19.00
C GLN A 124 11.50 6.96 17.98
N ASN A 125 11.52 5.70 18.41
CA ASN A 125 11.22 4.56 17.51
C ASN A 125 9.77 4.60 17.03
N PHE A 126 8.83 4.93 17.93
CA PHE A 126 7.42 5.05 17.58
C PHE A 126 7.19 6.19 16.58
N ILE A 127 7.81 7.36 16.81
CA ILE A 127 7.73 8.52 15.89
C ILE A 127 8.32 8.16 14.53
N ALA A 128 9.53 7.58 14.49
CA ALA A 128 10.18 7.18 13.24
C ALA A 128 9.34 6.19 12.43
N LEU A 129 8.70 5.20 13.10
CA LEU A 129 7.80 4.25 12.44
C LEU A 129 6.53 4.91 11.91
N GLN A 130 5.96 5.90 12.62
CA GLN A 130 4.82 6.66 12.12
C GLN A 130 5.18 7.49 10.89
N ASP A 131 6.36 8.13 10.89
CA ASP A 131 6.85 8.92 9.76
C ASP A 131 7.07 8.01 8.53
N GLU A 132 7.69 6.85 8.71
CA GLU A 132 7.93 5.89 7.64
C GLU A 132 6.62 5.30 7.08
N LEU A 133 5.66 4.97 7.94
CA LEU A 133 4.32 4.52 7.53
C LEU A 133 3.56 5.61 6.76
N THR A 134 3.69 6.87 7.16
CA THR A 134 3.09 8.01 6.46
C THR A 134 3.76 8.22 5.11
N GLU A 135 5.08 8.06 5.01
CA GLU A 135 5.81 8.16 3.75
C GLU A 135 5.36 7.06 2.77
N THR A 136 5.22 5.80 3.21
CA THR A 136 4.71 4.74 2.34
C THR A 136 3.29 5.03 1.84
N GLU A 137 2.41 5.58 2.68
CA GLU A 137 1.05 5.99 2.28
C GLU A 137 1.09 7.08 1.20
N ASN A 138 1.95 8.09 1.35
CA ASN A 138 2.13 9.14 0.36
C ASN A 138 2.65 8.60 -0.98
N ARG A 139 3.63 7.70 -0.96
CA ARG A 139 4.19 7.07 -2.17
C ARG A 139 3.14 6.23 -2.89
N ILE A 140 2.34 5.45 -2.16
CA ILE A 140 1.21 4.70 -2.73
C ILE A 140 0.19 5.66 -3.36
N ALA A 141 -0.12 6.78 -2.71
CA ALA A 141 -1.06 7.77 -3.23
C ALA A 141 -0.53 8.48 -4.47
N VAL A 142 0.78 8.67 -4.62
CA VAL A 142 1.41 9.21 -5.84
C VAL A 142 1.37 8.18 -6.95
N ALA A 143 1.83 6.95 -6.70
CA ALA A 143 1.87 5.88 -7.70
C ALA A 143 0.49 5.49 -8.26
N ARG A 144 -0.60 5.79 -7.54
CA ARG A 144 -1.98 5.59 -8.03
C ARG A 144 -2.46 6.67 -9.01
N ARG A 145 -1.75 7.81 -9.10
CA ARG A 145 -2.13 8.94 -9.97
C ARG A 145 -1.41 8.92 -11.30
N ASP A 146 -0.28 8.26 -11.37
CA ASP A 146 0.57 8.13 -12.56
C ASP A 146 0.10 6.98 -13.44
#